data_c4e87612c11096a738a82378b5d678df
#
_entry.id   c4e87612c11096a738a82378b5d678df
#
_cell.length_a   1.000
_cell.length_b   1.000
_cell.length_c   1.000
_cell.angle_alpha   90.00
_cell.angle_beta   90.00
_cell.angle_gamma   90.00
#
_symmetry.space_group_name_H-M   'P 1'
#
loop_
_entity.id
_entity.type
_entity.pdbx_description
1 polymer ?
#
loop_
_entity_poly.entity_id
_entity_poly.type
_entity_poly.pdbx_seq_one_letter_code
_entity_poly.pdbx_strand_id
1 'polypeptide(L)'
;QNALTHSSYANERWHNSLLSNERLEFLGDSVLGMLVAEYLYRNFPNRPEGELTRMRADMVCETTLAGAANRIGLGNHLLLGHGEEQGGGRSRDSILADAMESVIAACFLDGGLDAALQVVRTFILVEVPVTKLHNADYKTELQELVQQKKNQVLAYELVGQSGPDHDKQFSVEVSLNGTIIGKGIGSSKKRAEQDAARCAIEN
;
A
#
# COMPACT_ATOMS: atom_id res chain seq x y z
N GLN A 1 -23.65 13.10 0.20
CA GLN A 1 -24.47 11.90 0.45
C GLN A 1 -24.05 10.74 -0.47
N ASN A 2 -23.90 10.93 -1.79
CA ASN A 2 -23.53 9.85 -2.71
C ASN A 2 -22.22 9.15 -2.35
N ALA A 3 -21.21 9.85 -1.88
CA ALA A 3 -19.93 9.27 -1.47
C ALA A 3 -20.05 8.21 -0.35
N LEU A 4 -21.14 8.25 0.43
CA LEU A 4 -21.40 7.32 1.52
C LEU A 4 -22.50 6.30 1.18
N THR A 5 -22.91 6.21 -0.08
CA THR A 5 -23.96 5.31 -0.54
C THR A 5 -23.38 4.14 -1.30
N HIS A 6 -23.32 2.99 -0.66
CA HIS A 6 -22.87 1.76 -1.30
C HIS A 6 -23.88 1.27 -2.35
N SER A 7 -23.41 0.56 -3.37
CA SER A 7 -24.23 0.06 -4.48
C SER A 7 -25.37 -0.84 -4.01
N SER A 8 -25.21 -1.62 -2.94
CA SER A 8 -26.27 -2.43 -2.36
C SER A 8 -27.47 -1.59 -1.93
N TYR A 9 -27.22 -0.44 -1.29
CA TYR A 9 -28.30 0.47 -0.86
C TYR A 9 -28.98 1.15 -2.05
N ALA A 10 -28.19 1.64 -3.00
CA ALA A 10 -28.69 2.29 -4.20
C ALA A 10 -29.60 1.35 -5.03
N ASN A 11 -29.18 0.09 -5.16
CA ASN A 11 -29.96 -0.93 -5.87
C ASN A 11 -31.23 -1.31 -5.10
N GLU A 12 -31.14 -1.53 -3.81
CA GLU A 12 -32.27 -1.95 -2.97
C GLU A 12 -33.32 -0.83 -2.83
N ARG A 13 -32.85 0.41 -2.62
CA ARG A 13 -33.75 1.53 -2.28
C ARG A 13 -34.25 2.32 -3.49
N TRP A 14 -33.40 2.45 -4.50
CA TRP A 14 -33.68 3.33 -5.65
C TRP A 14 -33.69 2.60 -7.00
N HIS A 15 -33.33 1.30 -7.02
CA HIS A 15 -33.18 0.51 -8.25
C HIS A 15 -32.29 1.19 -9.30
N ASN A 16 -31.29 1.95 -8.84
CA ASN A 16 -30.41 2.74 -9.69
C ASN A 16 -28.99 2.76 -9.13
N SER A 17 -28.11 1.96 -9.73
CA SER A 17 -26.68 1.88 -9.36
C SER A 17 -25.92 3.18 -9.58
N LEU A 18 -26.37 4.03 -10.50
CA LEU A 18 -25.70 5.33 -10.79
C LEU A 18 -25.75 6.31 -9.60
N LEU A 19 -26.59 6.04 -8.61
CA LEU A 19 -26.68 6.83 -7.38
C LEU A 19 -25.77 6.31 -6.27
N SER A 20 -24.99 5.25 -6.55
CA SER A 20 -23.98 4.73 -5.62
C SER A 20 -22.70 5.56 -5.64
N ASN A 21 -21.77 5.19 -4.79
CA ASN A 21 -20.46 5.82 -4.68
C ASN A 21 -19.44 5.33 -5.74
N GLU A 22 -19.72 4.30 -6.51
CA GLU A 22 -18.78 3.69 -7.49
C GLU A 22 -18.15 4.70 -8.47
N ARG A 23 -18.94 5.67 -8.94
CA ARG A 23 -18.41 6.71 -9.83
C ARG A 23 -17.49 7.71 -9.12
N LEU A 24 -17.74 7.96 -7.85
CA LEU A 24 -16.88 8.81 -7.03
C LEU A 24 -15.61 8.04 -6.62
N GLU A 25 -15.70 6.76 -6.32
CA GLU A 25 -14.58 5.86 -6.11
C GLU A 25 -13.62 5.91 -7.32
N PHE A 26 -14.14 5.66 -8.53
CA PHE A 26 -13.35 5.74 -9.76
C PHE A 26 -12.58 7.07 -9.91
N LEU A 27 -13.24 8.19 -9.61
CA LEU A 27 -12.59 9.50 -9.65
C LEU A 27 -11.61 9.67 -8.49
N GLY A 28 -11.98 9.18 -7.30
CA GLY A 28 -11.20 9.29 -6.08
C GLY A 28 -9.87 8.57 -6.14
N ASP A 29 -9.84 7.35 -6.68
CA ASP A 29 -8.60 6.60 -6.93
C ASP A 29 -7.62 7.45 -7.78
N SER A 30 -8.09 8.03 -8.87
CA SER A 30 -7.26 8.86 -9.75
C SER A 30 -6.74 10.12 -9.06
N VAL A 31 -7.60 10.81 -8.30
CA VAL A 31 -7.23 12.04 -7.55
C VAL A 31 -6.23 11.69 -6.44
N LEU A 32 -6.49 10.63 -5.67
CA LEU A 32 -5.61 10.15 -4.62
C LEU A 32 -4.25 9.74 -5.17
N GLY A 33 -4.24 8.93 -6.25
CA GLY A 33 -3.02 8.49 -6.90
C GLY A 33 -2.14 9.65 -7.36
N MET A 34 -2.75 10.70 -7.93
CA MET A 34 -2.05 11.93 -8.35
C MET A 34 -1.49 12.71 -7.15
N LEU A 35 -2.29 12.93 -6.11
CA LEU A 35 -1.86 13.70 -4.93
C LEU A 35 -0.73 13.01 -4.17
N VAL A 36 -0.81 11.68 -4.04
CA VAL A 36 0.26 10.87 -3.44
C VAL A 36 1.52 10.87 -4.30
N ALA A 37 1.39 10.77 -5.63
CA ALA A 37 2.53 10.83 -6.54
C ALA A 37 3.24 12.20 -6.46
N GLU A 38 2.50 13.31 -6.44
CA GLU A 38 3.06 14.64 -6.26
C GLU A 38 3.78 14.78 -4.91
N TYR A 39 3.16 14.30 -3.83
CA TYR A 39 3.77 14.30 -2.49
C TYR A 39 5.10 13.53 -2.49
N LEU A 40 5.13 12.33 -3.05
CA LEU A 40 6.33 11.49 -3.11
C LEU A 40 7.42 12.15 -3.96
N TYR A 41 7.09 12.66 -5.14
CA TYR A 41 8.02 13.36 -6.01
C TYR A 41 8.71 14.54 -5.33
N ARG A 42 7.95 15.35 -4.58
CA ARG A 42 8.48 16.53 -3.88
C ARG A 42 9.31 16.18 -2.65
N ASN A 43 8.91 15.16 -1.90
CA ASN A 43 9.51 14.85 -0.60
C ASN A 43 10.64 13.81 -0.67
N PHE A 44 10.75 13.08 -1.79
CA PHE A 44 11.77 12.05 -1.98
C PHE A 44 12.56 12.24 -3.29
N PRO A 45 13.25 13.40 -3.46
CA PRO A 45 13.90 13.75 -4.74
C PRO A 45 15.05 12.82 -5.13
N ASN A 46 15.59 12.06 -4.19
CA ASN A 46 16.74 11.15 -4.42
C ASN A 46 16.28 9.69 -4.61
N ARG A 47 14.97 9.40 -4.72
CA ARG A 47 14.46 8.05 -4.94
C ARG A 47 14.18 7.82 -6.42
N PRO A 48 14.59 6.67 -6.97
CA PRO A 48 14.28 6.31 -8.36
C PRO A 48 12.77 6.07 -8.54
N GLU A 49 12.30 6.17 -9.78
CA GLU A 49 10.88 6.02 -10.15
C GLU A 49 10.26 4.73 -9.61
N GLY A 50 10.97 3.58 -9.74
CA GLY A 50 10.48 2.29 -9.27
C GLY A 50 10.18 2.26 -7.77
N GLU A 51 10.97 2.96 -6.93
CA GLU A 51 10.69 3.10 -5.51
C GLU A 51 9.48 4.00 -5.26
N LEU A 52 9.39 5.14 -5.94
CA LEU A 52 8.24 6.03 -5.81
C LEU A 52 6.94 5.34 -6.21
N THR A 53 6.97 4.49 -7.23
CA THR A 53 5.82 3.68 -7.65
C THR A 53 5.40 2.66 -6.59
N ARG A 54 6.35 1.97 -5.94
CA ARG A 54 6.05 1.05 -4.84
C ARG A 54 5.50 1.78 -3.61
N MET A 55 6.15 2.88 -3.22
CA MET A 55 5.69 3.73 -2.11
C MET A 55 4.26 4.22 -2.35
N ARG A 56 3.94 4.66 -3.57
CA ARG A 56 2.58 5.05 -3.93
C ARG A 56 1.61 3.89 -3.75
N ALA A 57 1.93 2.70 -4.29
CA ALA A 57 1.07 1.53 -4.18
C ALA A 57 0.76 1.16 -2.71
N ASP A 58 1.76 1.23 -1.82
CA ASP A 58 1.59 0.96 -0.39
C ASP A 58 0.70 2.01 0.29
N MET A 59 0.75 3.26 -0.17
CA MET A 59 -0.02 4.38 0.41
C MET A 59 -1.47 4.42 -0.04
N VAL A 60 -1.77 3.92 -1.25
CA VAL A 60 -3.14 3.95 -1.81
C VAL A 60 -3.82 2.57 -1.80
N CYS A 61 -3.21 1.55 -1.17
CA CYS A 61 -3.80 0.21 -1.12
C CYS A 61 -5.02 0.14 -0.19
N GLU A 62 -5.87 -0.86 -0.44
CA GLU A 62 -7.10 -1.14 0.32
C GLU A 62 -6.87 -1.09 1.85
N THR A 63 -5.83 -1.78 2.33
CA THR A 63 -5.54 -1.85 3.78
C THR A 63 -5.21 -0.49 4.39
N THR A 64 -4.50 0.38 3.68
CA THR A 64 -4.18 1.73 4.13
C THR A 64 -5.43 2.61 4.17
N LEU A 65 -6.24 2.55 3.12
CA LEU A 65 -7.48 3.33 3.02
C LEU A 65 -8.53 2.87 4.03
N ALA A 66 -8.72 1.57 4.19
CA ALA A 66 -9.60 1.01 5.21
C ALA A 66 -9.14 1.38 6.63
N GLY A 67 -7.84 1.37 6.90
CA GLY A 67 -7.28 1.85 8.15
C GLY A 67 -7.60 3.33 8.40
N ALA A 68 -7.46 4.19 7.39
CA ALA A 68 -7.84 5.60 7.46
C ALA A 68 -9.34 5.77 7.74
N ALA A 69 -10.19 5.05 7.00
CA ALA A 69 -11.64 5.05 7.16
C ALA A 69 -12.09 4.60 8.56
N ASN A 70 -11.45 3.55 9.10
CA ASN A 70 -11.73 3.05 10.46
C ASN A 70 -11.40 4.08 11.53
N ARG A 71 -10.26 4.78 11.41
CA ARG A 71 -9.87 5.82 12.39
C ARG A 71 -10.87 6.95 12.53
N ILE A 72 -11.53 7.32 11.44
CA ILE A 72 -12.55 8.38 11.45
C ILE A 72 -13.97 7.83 11.64
N GLY A 73 -14.13 6.52 11.82
CA GLY A 73 -15.43 5.89 12.00
C GLY A 73 -16.32 5.97 10.75
N LEU A 74 -15.74 6.03 9.54
CA LEU A 74 -16.45 6.23 8.27
C LEU A 74 -17.55 5.18 8.06
N GLY A 75 -17.30 3.92 8.45
CA GLY A 75 -18.27 2.83 8.36
C GLY A 75 -19.62 3.12 9.03
N ASN A 76 -19.62 3.92 10.11
CA ASN A 76 -20.87 4.28 10.83
C ASN A 76 -21.79 5.19 10.01
N HIS A 77 -21.26 5.84 8.98
CA HIS A 77 -21.96 6.79 8.14
C HIS A 77 -22.40 6.20 6.79
N LEU A 78 -22.01 4.96 6.49
CA LEU A 78 -22.34 4.31 5.23
C LEU A 78 -23.83 3.94 5.16
N LEU A 79 -24.40 4.15 4.00
CA LEU A 79 -25.70 3.64 3.60
C LEU A 79 -25.51 2.29 2.90
N LEU A 80 -25.89 1.21 3.57
CA LEU A 80 -25.77 -0.16 3.08
C LEU A 80 -27.16 -0.77 2.88
N GLY A 81 -27.30 -1.64 1.88
CA GLY A 81 -28.48 -2.49 1.74
C GLY A 81 -28.53 -3.52 2.88
N HIS A 82 -29.73 -4.05 3.14
CA HIS A 82 -29.99 -4.93 4.29
C HIS A 82 -29.06 -6.16 4.33
N GLY A 83 -28.85 -6.79 3.17
CA GLY A 83 -27.95 -7.97 3.09
C GLY A 83 -26.49 -7.63 3.40
N GLU A 84 -26.00 -6.50 2.88
CA GLU A 84 -24.64 -6.04 3.12
C GLU A 84 -24.42 -5.61 4.57
N GLU A 85 -25.43 -4.94 5.15
CA GLU A 85 -25.43 -4.56 6.57
C GLU A 85 -25.32 -5.79 7.48
N GLN A 86 -26.14 -6.82 7.23
CA GLN A 86 -26.10 -8.07 8.01
C GLN A 86 -24.80 -8.86 7.80
N GLY A 87 -24.20 -8.74 6.61
CA GLY A 87 -22.90 -9.35 6.25
C GLY A 87 -21.67 -8.66 6.82
N GLY A 88 -21.85 -7.64 7.69
CA GLY A 88 -20.75 -6.90 8.30
C GLY A 88 -20.07 -5.91 7.35
N GLY A 89 -20.76 -5.44 6.32
CA GLY A 89 -20.24 -4.52 5.31
C GLY A 89 -19.65 -3.23 5.88
N ARG A 90 -20.16 -2.73 7.02
CA ARG A 90 -19.63 -1.53 7.70
C ARG A 90 -18.17 -1.62 8.14
N SER A 91 -17.69 -2.83 8.36
CA SER A 91 -16.31 -3.09 8.79
C SER A 91 -15.48 -3.83 7.73
N ARG A 92 -16.02 -4.00 6.53
CA ARG A 92 -15.31 -4.66 5.43
C ARG A 92 -14.31 -3.70 4.78
N ASP A 93 -13.05 -4.10 4.73
CA ASP A 93 -11.95 -3.25 4.28
C ASP A 93 -12.17 -2.71 2.86
N SER A 94 -12.63 -3.52 1.92
CA SER A 94 -12.93 -3.05 0.56
C SER A 94 -13.97 -1.94 0.52
N ILE A 95 -15.09 -2.10 1.24
CA ILE A 95 -16.17 -1.10 1.28
C ILE A 95 -15.70 0.20 1.95
N LEU A 96 -14.85 0.08 2.97
CA LEU A 96 -14.27 1.24 3.66
C LEU A 96 -13.26 1.99 2.78
N ALA A 97 -12.45 1.27 2.02
CA ALA A 97 -11.49 1.84 1.07
C ALA A 97 -12.22 2.59 -0.05
N ASP A 98 -13.20 1.95 -0.70
CA ASP A 98 -14.03 2.55 -1.76
C ASP A 98 -14.74 3.82 -1.28
N ALA A 99 -15.26 3.78 -0.05
CA ALA A 99 -15.90 4.94 0.57
C ALA A 99 -14.90 6.07 0.85
N MET A 100 -13.67 5.76 1.25
CA MET A 100 -12.63 6.76 1.48
C MET A 100 -12.22 7.45 0.19
N GLU A 101 -12.04 6.72 -0.90
CA GLU A 101 -11.79 7.28 -2.24
C GLU A 101 -12.96 8.16 -2.67
N SER A 102 -14.19 7.68 -2.48
CA SER A 102 -15.39 8.44 -2.82
C SER A 102 -15.50 9.76 -2.05
N VAL A 103 -15.09 9.79 -0.78
CA VAL A 103 -15.02 11.03 0.02
C VAL A 103 -13.97 11.98 -0.53
N ILE A 104 -12.79 11.48 -0.92
CA ILE A 104 -11.73 12.29 -1.54
C ILE A 104 -12.25 12.91 -2.85
N ALA A 105 -12.93 12.14 -3.69
CA ALA A 105 -13.56 12.66 -4.92
C ALA A 105 -14.61 13.71 -4.63
N ALA A 106 -15.47 13.50 -3.63
CA ALA A 106 -16.48 14.47 -3.24
C ALA A 106 -15.85 15.80 -2.81
N CYS A 107 -14.79 15.75 -1.99
CA CYS A 107 -14.04 16.94 -1.60
C CYS A 107 -13.36 17.63 -2.78
N PHE A 108 -12.83 16.84 -3.73
CA PHE A 108 -12.25 17.36 -4.97
C PHE A 108 -13.30 18.11 -5.83
N LEU A 109 -14.48 17.54 -6.00
CA LEU A 109 -15.54 18.15 -6.81
C LEU A 109 -16.14 19.41 -6.15
N ASP A 110 -16.15 19.48 -4.83
CA ASP A 110 -16.71 20.60 -4.06
C ASP A 110 -15.71 21.75 -3.90
N GLY A 111 -14.45 21.44 -3.54
CA GLY A 111 -13.44 22.42 -3.18
C GLY A 111 -12.13 22.33 -3.96
N GLY A 112 -12.08 21.56 -5.04
CA GLY A 112 -10.88 21.42 -5.88
C GLY A 112 -9.78 20.60 -5.22
N LEU A 113 -8.59 20.67 -5.83
CA LEU A 113 -7.43 19.89 -5.40
C LEU A 113 -6.99 20.22 -3.96
N ASP A 114 -7.09 21.47 -3.53
CA ASP A 114 -6.66 21.86 -2.19
C ASP A 114 -7.50 21.19 -1.10
N ALA A 115 -8.82 21.09 -1.30
CA ALA A 115 -9.71 20.41 -0.37
C ALA A 115 -9.42 18.89 -0.31
N ALA A 116 -9.24 18.25 -1.46
CA ALA A 116 -8.86 16.84 -1.53
C ALA A 116 -7.48 16.60 -0.88
N LEU A 117 -6.49 17.46 -1.16
CA LEU A 117 -5.15 17.38 -0.57
C LEU A 117 -5.18 17.50 0.96
N GLN A 118 -6.06 18.35 1.51
CA GLN A 118 -6.22 18.47 2.96
C GLN A 118 -6.70 17.15 3.56
N VAL A 119 -7.68 16.47 2.95
CA VAL A 119 -8.17 15.15 3.38
C VAL A 119 -7.05 14.11 3.30
N VAL A 120 -6.36 14.02 2.16
CA VAL A 120 -5.27 13.07 1.95
C VAL A 120 -4.14 13.30 2.96
N ARG A 121 -3.72 14.53 3.18
CA ARG A 121 -2.69 14.86 4.18
C ARG A 121 -3.10 14.48 5.58
N THR A 122 -4.34 14.77 5.96
CA THR A 122 -4.83 14.56 7.33
C THR A 122 -5.01 13.08 7.66
N PHE A 123 -5.46 12.27 6.72
CA PHE A 123 -5.89 10.91 7.02
C PHE A 123 -5.05 9.79 6.37
N ILE A 124 -4.26 10.09 5.36
CA ILE A 124 -3.49 9.10 4.62
C ILE A 124 -1.99 9.33 4.76
N LEU A 125 -1.50 10.56 4.53
CA LEU A 125 -0.05 10.83 4.53
C LEU A 125 0.56 10.88 5.94
N VAL A 126 -0.23 11.10 7.00
CA VAL A 126 0.26 11.21 8.39
C VAL A 126 0.80 9.89 8.94
N GLU A 127 0.34 8.75 8.45
CA GLU A 127 0.60 7.45 9.06
C GLU A 127 1.54 6.53 8.31
N VAL A 128 2.07 6.98 7.20
CA VAL A 128 3.10 6.19 6.55
C VAL A 128 4.44 6.63 7.13
N PRO A 129 4.93 5.98 8.22
CA PRO A 129 6.27 6.26 8.70
C PRO A 129 7.19 6.04 7.51
N VAL A 130 8.02 7.02 7.18
CA VAL A 130 9.06 6.91 6.15
C VAL A 130 9.88 5.62 6.31
N THR A 131 9.97 5.11 7.55
CA THR A 131 10.58 3.82 7.90
C THR A 131 9.75 2.58 7.54
N LYS A 132 8.42 2.68 7.38
CA LYS A 132 7.57 1.56 6.90
C LYS A 132 7.46 1.50 5.37
N LEU A 133 7.70 2.62 4.69
CA LEU A 133 7.91 2.67 3.24
C LEU A 133 9.22 1.95 2.83
N HIS A 134 10.03 1.57 3.80
CA HIS A 134 11.18 0.68 3.66
C HIS A 134 10.81 -0.81 3.84
N ASN A 135 9.74 -1.30 3.26
CA ASN A 135 9.81 -2.62 2.67
C ASN A 135 10.55 -2.47 1.33
N ALA A 136 11.76 -1.91 1.42
CA ALA A 136 12.67 -1.82 0.31
C ALA A 136 12.80 -3.24 -0.25
N ASP A 137 12.51 -3.42 -1.52
CA ASP A 137 12.83 -4.66 -2.21
C ASP A 137 14.34 -4.66 -2.45
N TYR A 138 15.08 -4.77 -1.32
CA TYR A 138 16.54 -4.81 -1.30
C TYR A 138 17.08 -5.86 -2.28
N LYS A 139 16.32 -6.94 -2.51
CA LYS A 139 16.70 -7.98 -3.45
C LYS A 139 16.70 -7.44 -4.88
N THR A 140 15.68 -6.70 -5.27
CA THR A 140 15.62 -6.05 -6.59
C THR A 140 16.66 -4.94 -6.69
N GLU A 141 16.81 -4.11 -5.66
CA GLU A 141 17.81 -3.04 -5.62
C GLU A 141 19.24 -3.57 -5.76
N LEU A 142 19.59 -4.62 -5.01
CA LEU A 142 20.89 -5.27 -5.14
C LEU A 142 21.09 -5.88 -6.53
N GLN A 143 20.05 -6.46 -7.11
CA GLN A 143 20.11 -7.01 -8.47
C GLN A 143 20.33 -5.92 -9.52
N GLU A 144 19.68 -4.77 -9.41
CA GLU A 144 19.87 -3.63 -10.29
C GLU A 144 21.30 -3.06 -10.18
N LEU A 145 21.81 -2.93 -8.94
CA LEU A 145 23.20 -2.49 -8.69
C LEU A 145 24.23 -3.44 -9.33
N VAL A 146 24.00 -4.74 -9.20
CA VAL A 146 24.90 -5.77 -9.76
C VAL A 146 24.82 -5.80 -11.28
N GLN A 147 23.62 -5.65 -11.88
CA GLN A 147 23.42 -5.67 -13.33
C GLN A 147 24.05 -4.48 -14.07
N GLN A 148 24.37 -3.38 -13.37
CA GLN A 148 25.13 -2.27 -13.98
C GLN A 148 26.53 -2.69 -14.45
N LYS A 149 27.07 -3.78 -13.88
CA LYS A 149 28.36 -4.35 -14.28
C LYS A 149 28.12 -5.67 -15.02
N LYS A 150 28.66 -5.80 -16.22
CA LYS A 150 28.53 -7.02 -17.04
C LYS A 150 29.24 -8.21 -16.37
N ASN A 151 28.67 -9.40 -16.55
CA ASN A 151 29.23 -10.69 -16.10
C ASN A 151 29.31 -10.88 -14.58
N GLN A 152 28.40 -10.29 -13.82
CA GLN A 152 28.26 -10.57 -12.39
C GLN A 152 27.10 -11.54 -12.13
N VAL A 153 27.33 -12.51 -11.26
CA VAL A 153 26.35 -13.52 -10.86
C VAL A 153 26.01 -13.33 -9.39
N LEU A 154 24.73 -12.99 -9.13
CA LEU A 154 24.18 -12.88 -7.80
C LEU A 154 23.44 -14.17 -7.47
N ALA A 155 23.75 -14.79 -6.34
CA ALA A 155 23.08 -16.01 -5.87
C ALA A 155 22.65 -15.88 -4.40
N TYR A 156 21.46 -16.42 -4.09
CA TYR A 156 20.94 -16.52 -2.73
C TYR A 156 20.86 -17.98 -2.33
N GLU A 157 21.39 -18.32 -1.17
CA GLU A 157 21.40 -19.69 -0.65
C GLU A 157 20.79 -19.73 0.76
N LEU A 158 19.86 -20.66 0.96
CA LEU A 158 19.31 -20.95 2.28
C LEU A 158 20.32 -21.78 3.06
N VAL A 159 20.97 -21.18 4.05
CA VAL A 159 22.04 -21.84 4.83
C VAL A 159 21.57 -22.40 6.17
N GLY A 160 20.34 -22.06 6.60
CA GLY A 160 19.82 -22.58 7.86
C GLY A 160 18.33 -22.36 8.07
N GLN A 161 17.79 -23.19 8.96
CA GLN A 161 16.42 -23.11 9.45
C GLN A 161 16.44 -23.41 10.95
N SER A 162 15.83 -22.58 11.79
CA SER A 162 15.78 -22.77 13.24
C SER A 162 14.42 -22.34 13.80
N GLY A 163 14.12 -22.76 15.03
CA GLY A 163 12.87 -22.43 15.72
C GLY A 163 11.75 -23.47 15.55
N PRO A 164 10.74 -23.44 16.42
CA PRO A 164 9.56 -24.30 16.36
C PRO A 164 8.69 -23.96 15.15
N ASP A 165 7.78 -24.87 14.76
CA ASP A 165 6.95 -24.74 13.54
C ASP A 165 6.12 -23.45 13.48
N HIS A 166 5.73 -22.90 14.62
CA HIS A 166 4.95 -21.67 14.74
C HIS A 166 5.82 -20.39 14.77
N ASP A 167 7.16 -20.54 14.91
CA ASP A 167 8.10 -19.42 14.91
C ASP A 167 9.42 -19.80 14.22
N LYS A 168 9.30 -20.29 12.99
CA LYS A 168 10.46 -20.65 12.15
C LYS A 168 11.23 -19.41 11.72
N GLN A 169 12.55 -19.48 11.87
CA GLN A 169 13.49 -18.52 11.31
C GLN A 169 14.32 -19.16 10.20
N PHE A 170 14.50 -18.43 9.12
CA PHE A 170 15.27 -18.80 7.95
C PHE A 170 16.52 -17.95 7.88
N SER A 171 17.68 -18.57 7.64
CA SER A 171 18.94 -17.88 7.41
C SER A 171 19.35 -18.01 5.95
N VAL A 172 19.66 -16.89 5.31
CA VAL A 172 20.04 -16.82 3.89
C VAL A 172 21.35 -16.07 3.77
N GLU A 173 22.22 -16.52 2.88
CA GLU A 173 23.41 -15.83 2.44
C GLU A 173 23.22 -15.37 0.99
N VAL A 174 23.70 -14.16 0.68
CA VAL A 174 23.80 -13.66 -0.69
C VAL A 174 25.27 -13.56 -1.10
N SER A 175 25.58 -14.08 -2.28
CA SER A 175 26.92 -14.07 -2.83
C SER A 175 26.98 -13.39 -4.19
N LEU A 176 28.09 -12.72 -4.45
CA LEU A 176 28.43 -12.14 -5.75
C LEU A 176 29.66 -12.87 -6.30
N ASN A 177 29.53 -13.51 -7.45
CA ASN A 177 30.59 -14.32 -8.08
C ASN A 177 31.20 -15.38 -7.11
N GLY A 178 30.36 -15.97 -6.24
CA GLY A 178 30.79 -16.95 -5.26
C GLY A 178 31.36 -16.37 -3.94
N THR A 179 31.50 -15.06 -3.83
CA THR A 179 31.93 -14.41 -2.58
C THR A 179 30.69 -13.94 -1.82
N ILE A 180 30.56 -14.34 -0.53
CA ILE A 180 29.45 -13.90 0.33
C ILE A 180 29.59 -12.40 0.59
N ILE A 181 28.55 -11.64 0.25
CA ILE A 181 28.47 -10.19 0.41
C ILE A 181 27.44 -9.75 1.46
N GLY A 182 26.53 -10.64 1.87
CA GLY A 182 25.54 -10.32 2.89
C GLY A 182 24.91 -11.59 3.49
N LYS A 183 24.38 -11.46 4.72
CA LYS A 183 23.65 -12.51 5.44
C LYS A 183 22.37 -11.92 6.00
N GLY A 184 21.30 -12.69 6.00
CA GLY A 184 20.01 -12.24 6.51
C GLY A 184 19.22 -13.32 7.20
N ILE A 185 18.36 -12.91 8.13
CA ILE A 185 17.46 -13.77 8.89
C ILE A 185 16.03 -13.23 8.77
N GLY A 186 15.07 -14.15 8.68
CA GLY A 186 13.66 -13.74 8.59
C GLY A 186 12.69 -14.88 8.90
N SER A 187 11.44 -14.51 9.23
CA SER A 187 10.35 -15.46 9.50
C SER A 187 9.84 -16.19 8.26
N SER A 188 10.37 -15.88 7.08
CA SER A 188 10.16 -16.59 5.81
C SER A 188 11.40 -16.49 4.95
N LYS A 189 11.57 -17.41 3.96
CA LYS A 189 12.66 -17.32 2.99
C LYS A 189 12.73 -15.95 2.35
N LYS A 190 11.59 -15.41 1.90
CA LYS A 190 11.51 -14.10 1.26
C LYS A 190 12.02 -12.97 2.16
N ARG A 191 11.67 -12.98 3.47
CA ARG A 191 12.15 -11.98 4.42
C ARG A 191 13.65 -12.12 4.69
N ALA A 192 14.17 -13.35 4.80
CA ALA A 192 15.58 -13.61 4.99
C ALA A 192 16.41 -13.18 3.77
N GLU A 193 15.91 -13.41 2.54
CA GLU A 193 16.54 -12.93 1.30
C GLU A 193 16.60 -11.40 1.24
N GLN A 194 15.53 -10.71 1.64
CA GLN A 194 15.48 -9.25 1.70
C GLN A 194 16.48 -8.69 2.74
N ASP A 195 16.58 -9.33 3.90
CA ASP A 195 17.51 -8.92 4.94
C ASP A 195 18.98 -9.16 4.53
N ALA A 196 19.26 -10.28 3.84
CA ALA A 196 20.59 -10.56 3.27
C ALA A 196 20.97 -9.52 2.20
N ALA A 197 20.03 -9.14 1.33
CA ALA A 197 20.25 -8.12 0.32
C ALA A 197 20.50 -6.74 0.95
N ARG A 198 19.74 -6.37 1.98
CA ARG A 198 19.96 -5.15 2.76
C ARG A 198 21.38 -5.10 3.33
N CYS A 199 21.78 -6.16 4.00
CA CYS A 199 23.13 -6.28 4.58
C CYS A 199 24.22 -6.11 3.50
N ALA A 200 23.99 -6.62 2.29
CA ALA A 200 24.93 -6.49 1.17
C ALA A 200 25.01 -5.09 0.57
N ILE A 201 23.95 -4.29 0.65
CA ILE A 201 23.90 -2.91 0.14
C ILE A 201 24.53 -1.94 1.15
N GLU A 202 24.36 -2.21 2.44
CA GLU A 202 24.85 -1.35 3.55
C GLU A 202 26.37 -1.53 3.81
N ASN A 203 27.01 -2.59 3.29
CA ASN A 203 28.45 -2.89 3.44
C ASN A 203 29.26 -2.45 2.23
#